data_ac537b49e29e27fbe19580c9d180ded4
#
_entry.id   ac537b49e29e27fbe19580c9d180ded4
#
_cell.length_a   1.000
_cell.length_b   1.000
_cell.length_c   1.000
_cell.angle_alpha   90.00
_cell.angle_beta   90.00
_cell.angle_gamma   90.00
#
_symmetry.space_group_name_H-M   'P 1'
#
loop_
_entity.id
_entity.type
_entity.pdbx_description
1 polymer ?
#
loop_
_entity_poly.entity_id
_entity_poly.type
_entity_poly.pdbx_seq_one_letter_code
_entity_poly.pdbx_strand_id
1 'polypeptide(L)'
;MLRPHPDNKSRFQLVAGERRWRAAQLAKTHEVPAIIRDLNTAECYEIALVENIQRIDLSVIEEAQGYQKLLDTNRYTQEQLSVIIGKSRSHIANILRLLLLPEPVQTLLLERKITMGQARPLIGHKQSERLAKTILMKGLSARQAEVLAKQDATSTQKLQKKPTKSSDIRALERKAADKLGLIFNIDWDEAKERGKVVIDCRSLDQITDLFDKLGIN
;
A
#
# COMPACT_ATOMS: atom_id res chain seq x y z
N MET A 1 -16.43 15.43 -29.32
CA MET A 1 -15.68 14.81 -30.43
C MET A 1 -16.56 13.73 -31.03
N LEU A 2 -16.61 13.65 -32.34
CA LEU A 2 -17.43 12.70 -33.11
C LEU A 2 -16.53 11.88 -34.05
N ARG A 3 -16.98 10.66 -34.39
CA ARG A 3 -16.47 9.92 -35.56
C ARG A 3 -17.62 9.56 -36.52
N PRO A 4 -17.36 9.33 -37.80
CA PRO A 4 -18.34 8.71 -38.68
C PRO A 4 -18.81 7.36 -38.10
N HIS A 5 -20.11 7.09 -38.16
CA HIS A 5 -20.61 5.80 -37.66
C HIS A 5 -20.12 4.66 -38.56
N PRO A 6 -19.56 3.55 -38.01
CA PRO A 6 -18.95 2.49 -38.83
C PRO A 6 -19.93 1.88 -39.79
N ASP A 7 -21.19 1.69 -39.40
CA ASP A 7 -22.21 1.03 -40.20
C ASP A 7 -23.15 1.96 -40.98
N ASN A 8 -23.05 3.30 -40.73
CA ASN A 8 -23.92 4.28 -41.36
C ASN A 8 -23.22 5.62 -41.57
N LYS A 9 -22.75 5.85 -42.80
CA LYS A 9 -22.00 7.05 -43.18
C LYS A 9 -22.77 8.39 -43.01
N SER A 10 -24.12 8.36 -42.91
CA SER A 10 -24.93 9.55 -42.67
C SER A 10 -25.09 9.91 -41.19
N ARG A 11 -24.54 9.12 -40.29
CA ARG A 11 -24.59 9.33 -38.84
C ARG A 11 -23.19 9.47 -38.22
N PHE A 12 -23.17 10.11 -37.07
CA PHE A 12 -21.97 10.24 -36.27
C PHE A 12 -22.11 9.53 -34.94
N GLN A 13 -21.04 8.95 -34.47
CA GLN A 13 -20.97 8.39 -33.13
C GLN A 13 -20.25 9.37 -32.19
N LEU A 14 -20.86 9.64 -31.04
CA LEU A 14 -20.24 10.47 -30.00
C LEU A 14 -19.13 9.68 -29.30
N VAL A 15 -17.89 10.20 -29.37
CA VAL A 15 -16.71 9.59 -28.73
C VAL A 15 -16.43 10.26 -27.39
N ALA A 16 -16.54 11.59 -27.30
CA ALA A 16 -16.34 12.36 -26.07
C ALA A 16 -17.21 13.61 -26.02
N GLY A 17 -17.56 14.05 -24.80
CA GLY A 17 -18.37 15.25 -24.58
C GLY A 17 -19.86 15.01 -24.39
N GLU A 18 -20.26 13.83 -23.88
CA GLU A 18 -21.68 13.46 -23.67
C GLU A 18 -22.41 14.46 -22.77
N ARG A 19 -21.81 14.95 -21.69
CA ARG A 19 -22.43 15.94 -20.80
C ARG A 19 -22.75 17.23 -21.52
N ARG A 20 -21.87 17.70 -22.41
CA ARG A 20 -22.10 18.92 -23.22
C ARG A 20 -23.20 18.70 -24.23
N TRP A 21 -23.23 17.54 -24.87
CA TRP A 21 -24.32 17.18 -25.80
C TRP A 21 -25.67 17.10 -25.10
N ARG A 22 -25.74 16.45 -23.92
CA ARG A 22 -26.98 16.42 -23.11
C ARG A 22 -27.41 17.81 -22.64
N ALA A 23 -26.47 18.67 -22.23
CA ALA A 23 -26.77 20.04 -21.85
C ALA A 23 -27.33 20.85 -23.02
N ALA A 24 -26.80 20.69 -24.23
CA ALA A 24 -27.30 21.32 -25.44
C ALA A 24 -28.73 20.87 -25.76
N GLN A 25 -29.04 19.57 -25.58
CA GLN A 25 -30.41 19.05 -25.74
C GLN A 25 -31.39 19.70 -24.75
N LEU A 26 -31.00 19.80 -23.47
CA LEU A 26 -31.80 20.44 -22.43
C LEU A 26 -32.01 21.93 -22.71
N ALA A 27 -31.00 22.60 -23.25
CA ALA A 27 -31.06 24.00 -23.67
C ALA A 27 -31.81 24.21 -25.01
N LYS A 28 -32.31 23.14 -25.65
CA LYS A 28 -32.97 23.18 -26.97
C LYS A 28 -32.09 23.82 -28.06
N THR A 29 -30.76 23.65 -27.95
CA THR A 29 -29.81 24.14 -28.94
C THR A 29 -29.73 23.11 -30.08
N HIS A 30 -30.08 23.54 -31.30
CA HIS A 30 -30.18 22.65 -32.46
C HIS A 30 -28.82 22.36 -33.10
N GLU A 31 -27.84 23.23 -32.92
CA GLU A 31 -26.49 23.08 -33.51
C GLU A 31 -25.44 23.25 -32.42
N VAL A 32 -24.44 22.35 -32.44
CA VAL A 32 -23.30 22.41 -31.52
C VAL A 32 -22.00 22.27 -32.31
N PRO A 33 -20.96 23.06 -32.01
CA PRO A 33 -19.65 22.90 -32.65
C PRO A 33 -19.06 21.55 -32.26
N ALA A 34 -18.64 20.77 -33.27
CA ALA A 34 -18.10 19.42 -33.07
C ALA A 34 -16.82 19.22 -33.88
N ILE A 35 -15.88 18.51 -33.29
CA ILE A 35 -14.66 18.03 -33.96
C ILE A 35 -14.96 16.63 -34.48
N ILE A 36 -14.89 16.45 -35.80
CA ILE A 36 -15.05 15.16 -36.45
C ILE A 36 -13.66 14.61 -36.75
N ARG A 37 -13.39 13.37 -36.32
CA ARG A 37 -12.17 12.64 -36.62
C ARG A 37 -12.51 11.24 -37.16
N ASP A 38 -11.72 10.78 -38.09
CA ASP A 38 -11.79 9.38 -38.51
C ASP A 38 -10.95 8.57 -37.52
N LEU A 39 -11.64 7.81 -36.67
CA LEU A 39 -11.07 7.06 -35.56
C LEU A 39 -11.54 5.59 -35.65
N ASN A 40 -10.61 4.69 -35.47
CA ASN A 40 -10.96 3.27 -35.32
C ASN A 40 -11.57 3.01 -33.93
N THR A 41 -12.10 1.80 -33.72
CA THR A 41 -12.81 1.46 -32.48
C THR A 41 -11.88 1.47 -31.26
N ALA A 42 -10.62 1.09 -31.41
CA ALA A 42 -9.63 1.11 -30.33
C ALA A 42 -9.29 2.54 -29.90
N GLU A 43 -9.07 3.45 -30.87
CA GLU A 43 -8.82 4.87 -30.61
C GLU A 43 -10.01 5.56 -29.93
N CYS A 44 -11.23 5.21 -30.34
CA CYS A 44 -12.43 5.74 -29.68
C CYS A 44 -12.51 5.30 -28.23
N TYR A 45 -12.24 4.04 -27.95
CA TYR A 45 -12.24 3.50 -26.60
C TYR A 45 -11.17 4.17 -25.73
N GLU A 46 -9.97 4.36 -26.29
CA GLU A 46 -8.88 5.07 -25.63
C GLU A 46 -9.26 6.51 -25.24
N ILE A 47 -9.75 7.29 -26.20
CA ILE A 47 -10.16 8.67 -25.97
C ILE A 47 -11.25 8.75 -24.90
N ALA A 48 -12.24 7.86 -24.97
CA ALA A 48 -13.32 7.82 -23.98
C ALA A 48 -12.80 7.45 -22.58
N LEU A 49 -11.83 6.52 -22.49
CA LEU A 49 -11.20 6.12 -21.23
C LEU A 49 -10.33 7.21 -20.65
N VAL A 50 -9.53 7.91 -21.48
CA VAL A 50 -8.72 9.07 -21.05
C VAL A 50 -9.62 10.21 -20.56
N GLU A 51 -10.71 10.53 -21.29
CA GLU A 51 -11.66 11.55 -20.84
C GLU A 51 -12.29 11.20 -19.50
N ASN A 52 -12.67 9.93 -19.31
CA ASN A 52 -13.24 9.47 -18.05
C ASN A 52 -12.23 9.54 -16.89
N ILE A 53 -10.96 9.21 -17.13
CA ILE A 53 -9.90 9.31 -16.12
C ILE A 53 -9.59 10.77 -15.74
N GLN A 54 -9.79 11.72 -16.64
CA GLN A 54 -9.58 13.14 -16.35
C GLN A 54 -10.72 13.80 -15.56
N ARG A 55 -11.74 13.04 -15.16
CA ARG A 55 -12.83 13.56 -14.32
C ARG A 55 -12.34 13.88 -12.91
N ILE A 56 -12.83 14.99 -12.37
CA ILE A 56 -12.41 15.54 -11.06
C ILE A 56 -12.95 14.71 -9.89
N ASP A 57 -14.00 13.93 -10.13
CA ASP A 57 -14.76 13.21 -9.10
C ASP A 57 -14.30 11.75 -8.87
N LEU A 58 -13.32 11.27 -9.63
CA LEU A 58 -12.78 9.91 -9.47
C LEU A 58 -12.09 9.71 -8.12
N SER A 59 -12.27 8.51 -7.58
CA SER A 59 -11.45 8.03 -6.49
C SER A 59 -10.07 7.58 -7.00
N VAL A 60 -9.07 7.56 -6.11
CA VAL A 60 -7.71 7.12 -6.49
C VAL A 60 -7.64 5.66 -6.95
N ILE A 61 -8.60 4.82 -6.55
CA ILE A 61 -8.70 3.42 -7.00
C ILE A 61 -9.31 3.33 -8.39
N GLU A 62 -10.36 4.11 -8.68
CA GLU A 62 -10.93 4.20 -10.02
C GLU A 62 -9.90 4.74 -11.02
N GLU A 63 -9.12 5.75 -10.63
CA GLU A 63 -8.01 6.27 -11.41
C GLU A 63 -6.96 5.17 -11.68
N ALA A 64 -6.58 4.39 -10.66
CA ALA A 64 -5.64 3.27 -10.79
C ALA A 64 -6.15 2.19 -11.75
N GLN A 65 -7.42 1.81 -11.64
CA GLN A 65 -8.07 0.84 -12.52
C GLN A 65 -8.12 1.35 -13.98
N GLY A 66 -8.39 2.63 -14.17
CA GLY A 66 -8.34 3.27 -15.49
C GLY A 66 -6.94 3.22 -16.10
N TYR A 67 -5.90 3.52 -15.32
CA TYR A 67 -4.50 3.41 -15.79
C TYR A 67 -4.14 1.97 -16.13
N GLN A 68 -4.48 1.01 -15.27
CA GLN A 68 -4.22 -0.40 -15.53
C GLN A 68 -4.87 -0.86 -16.83
N LYS A 69 -6.13 -0.47 -17.04
CA LYS A 69 -6.89 -0.83 -18.24
C LYS A 69 -6.25 -0.24 -19.51
N LEU A 70 -5.74 0.99 -19.48
CA LEU A 70 -5.00 1.57 -20.61
C LEU A 70 -3.70 0.82 -20.91
N LEU A 71 -2.95 0.43 -19.87
CA LEU A 71 -1.71 -0.35 -20.03
C LEU A 71 -2.00 -1.71 -20.67
N ASP A 72 -3.05 -2.41 -20.21
CA ASP A 72 -3.39 -3.77 -20.65
C ASP A 72 -3.97 -3.79 -22.09
N THR A 73 -4.86 -2.82 -22.40
CA THR A 73 -5.56 -2.79 -23.70
C THR A 73 -4.65 -2.28 -24.81
N ASN A 74 -3.88 -1.23 -24.56
CA ASN A 74 -3.12 -0.53 -25.61
C ASN A 74 -1.63 -0.89 -25.57
N ARG A 75 -1.19 -1.75 -24.65
CA ARG A 75 0.21 -2.14 -24.41
C ARG A 75 1.15 -0.94 -24.21
N TYR A 76 0.65 0.13 -23.61
CA TYR A 76 1.45 1.28 -23.29
C TYR A 76 2.46 0.97 -22.19
N THR A 77 3.61 1.63 -22.27
CA THR A 77 4.50 1.74 -21.11
C THR A 77 3.99 2.81 -20.14
N GLN A 78 4.36 2.73 -18.87
CA GLN A 78 4.01 3.80 -17.91
C GLN A 78 4.53 5.18 -18.33
N GLU A 79 5.59 5.23 -19.12
CA GLU A 79 6.17 6.46 -19.66
C GLU A 79 5.27 7.06 -20.74
N GLN A 80 4.83 6.26 -21.70
CA GLN A 80 3.87 6.69 -22.72
C GLN A 80 2.55 7.16 -22.10
N LEU A 81 2.05 6.40 -21.11
CA LEU A 81 0.84 6.77 -20.39
C LEU A 81 1.01 8.12 -19.66
N SER A 82 2.20 8.40 -19.11
CA SER A 82 2.48 9.66 -18.43
C SER A 82 2.36 10.87 -19.36
N VAL A 83 2.79 10.72 -20.59
CA VAL A 83 2.64 11.76 -21.63
C VAL A 83 1.18 11.97 -22.01
N ILE A 84 0.44 10.88 -22.24
CA ILE A 84 -0.97 10.91 -22.65
C ILE A 84 -1.85 11.57 -21.58
N ILE A 85 -1.64 11.22 -20.30
CA ILE A 85 -2.44 11.71 -19.17
C ILE A 85 -1.95 13.09 -18.69
N GLY A 86 -0.72 13.48 -18.99
CA GLY A 86 -0.12 14.72 -18.50
C GLY A 86 0.29 14.65 -17.02
N LYS A 87 0.63 13.45 -16.52
CA LYS A 87 1.10 13.21 -15.14
C LYS A 87 2.52 12.66 -15.15
N SER A 88 3.25 12.79 -14.04
CA SER A 88 4.59 12.19 -13.96
C SER A 88 4.51 10.65 -13.93
N ARG A 89 5.52 9.97 -14.48
CA ARG A 89 5.64 8.50 -14.41
C ARG A 89 5.59 8.01 -12.97
N SER A 90 6.22 8.74 -12.04
CA SER A 90 6.21 8.39 -10.61
C SER A 90 4.81 8.50 -10.00
N HIS A 91 3.99 9.45 -10.43
CA HIS A 91 2.60 9.56 -10.02
C HIS A 91 1.81 8.32 -10.45
N ILE A 92 1.89 7.96 -11.74
CA ILE A 92 1.20 6.79 -12.30
C ILE A 92 1.64 5.50 -11.57
N ALA A 93 2.95 5.30 -11.39
CA ALA A 93 3.46 4.14 -10.67
C ALA A 93 2.94 4.07 -9.23
N ASN A 94 2.86 5.19 -8.52
CA ASN A 94 2.32 5.24 -7.16
C ASN A 94 0.83 4.93 -7.10
N ILE A 95 0.05 5.41 -8.05
CA ILE A 95 -1.38 5.13 -8.16
C ILE A 95 -1.62 3.64 -8.47
N LEU A 96 -0.92 3.08 -9.46
CA LEU A 96 -1.03 1.66 -9.82
C LEU A 96 -0.68 0.72 -8.66
N ARG A 97 0.30 1.08 -7.83
CA ARG A 97 0.67 0.30 -6.65
C ARG A 97 -0.46 0.15 -5.63
N LEU A 98 -1.45 1.05 -5.62
CA LEU A 98 -2.60 0.94 -4.72
C LEU A 98 -3.47 -0.28 -5.02
N LEU A 99 -3.45 -0.79 -6.26
CA LEU A 99 -4.17 -2.01 -6.66
C LEU A 99 -3.57 -3.28 -6.02
N LEU A 100 -2.33 -3.21 -5.49
CA LEU A 100 -1.70 -4.30 -4.74
C LEU A 100 -2.22 -4.42 -3.30
N LEU A 101 -3.00 -3.45 -2.82
CA LEU A 101 -3.62 -3.51 -1.50
C LEU A 101 -4.76 -4.53 -1.49
N PRO A 102 -5.04 -5.20 -0.36
CA PRO A 102 -6.21 -6.04 -0.21
C PRO A 102 -7.52 -5.27 -0.44
N GLU A 103 -8.51 -5.96 -0.97
CA GLU A 103 -9.83 -5.38 -1.31
C GLU A 103 -10.46 -4.55 -0.19
N PRO A 104 -10.45 -4.97 1.10
CA PRO A 104 -11.00 -4.14 2.18
C PRO A 104 -10.30 -2.78 2.33
N VAL A 105 -9.00 -2.70 2.03
CA VAL A 105 -8.24 -1.43 2.10
C VAL A 105 -8.54 -0.57 0.87
N GLN A 106 -8.68 -1.18 -0.31
CA GLN A 106 -9.12 -0.48 -1.52
C GLN A 106 -10.52 0.12 -1.34
N THR A 107 -11.43 -0.60 -0.70
CA THR A 107 -12.79 -0.09 -0.38
C THR A 107 -12.73 1.17 0.51
N LEU A 108 -11.86 1.19 1.51
CA LEU A 108 -11.66 2.39 2.35
C LEU A 108 -11.14 3.60 1.55
N LEU A 109 -10.33 3.36 0.51
CA LEU A 109 -9.89 4.41 -0.42
C LEU A 109 -11.01 4.86 -1.36
N LEU A 110 -11.82 3.94 -1.90
CA LEU A 110 -13.00 4.22 -2.72
C LEU A 110 -14.00 5.10 -1.96
N GLU A 111 -14.27 4.75 -0.72
CA GLU A 111 -15.17 5.47 0.18
C GLU A 111 -14.55 6.77 0.75
N ARG A 112 -13.32 7.10 0.38
CA ARG A 112 -12.55 8.26 0.87
C ARG A 112 -12.40 8.30 2.39
N LYS A 113 -12.53 7.13 3.07
CA LYS A 113 -12.32 7.00 4.52
C LYS A 113 -10.86 7.10 4.92
N ILE A 114 -9.96 6.71 4.03
CA ILE A 114 -8.51 6.91 4.15
C ILE A 114 -7.98 7.56 2.88
N THR A 115 -6.89 8.29 3.01
CA THR A 115 -6.21 8.97 1.89
C THR A 115 -5.13 8.08 1.28
N MET A 116 -4.73 8.36 0.04
CA MET A 116 -3.61 7.70 -0.62
C MET A 116 -2.31 7.74 0.23
N GLY A 117 -2.04 8.88 0.89
CA GLY A 117 -0.86 9.03 1.74
C GLY A 117 -0.88 8.10 2.96
N GLN A 118 -2.07 7.83 3.52
CA GLN A 118 -2.25 6.89 4.64
C GLN A 118 -2.16 5.42 4.18
N ALA A 119 -2.61 5.11 2.97
CA ALA A 119 -2.62 3.76 2.43
C ALA A 119 -1.26 3.32 1.85
N ARG A 120 -0.47 4.25 1.33
CA ARG A 120 0.82 3.97 0.67
C ARG A 120 1.79 3.12 1.51
N PRO A 121 2.01 3.37 2.82
CA PRO A 121 2.90 2.54 3.63
C PRO A 121 2.38 1.14 3.90
N LEU A 122 1.11 0.84 3.58
CA LEU A 122 0.49 -0.47 3.76
C LEU A 122 0.70 -1.41 2.57
N ILE A 123 1.20 -0.89 1.44
CA ILE A 123 1.43 -1.69 0.22
C ILE A 123 2.50 -2.74 0.49
N GLY A 124 2.13 -4.02 0.30
CA GLY A 124 3.01 -5.16 0.56
C GLY A 124 3.14 -5.54 2.04
N HIS A 125 2.43 -4.86 2.95
CA HIS A 125 2.47 -5.18 4.37
C HIS A 125 1.55 -6.36 4.69
N LYS A 126 2.05 -7.38 5.42
CA LYS A 126 1.28 -8.61 5.74
C LYS A 126 0.00 -8.34 6.54
N GLN A 127 -0.03 -7.27 7.33
CA GLN A 127 -1.15 -6.91 8.20
C GLN A 127 -1.83 -5.61 7.75
N SER A 128 -1.82 -5.32 6.44
CA SER A 128 -2.33 -4.08 5.86
C SER A 128 -3.78 -3.76 6.26
N GLU A 129 -4.67 -4.75 6.33
CA GLU A 129 -6.07 -4.57 6.75
C GLU A 129 -6.19 -4.11 8.20
N ARG A 130 -5.45 -4.76 9.12
CA ARG A 130 -5.44 -4.39 10.53
C ARG A 130 -4.92 -2.98 10.74
N LEU A 131 -3.84 -2.65 10.03
CA LEU A 131 -3.22 -1.32 10.10
C LEU A 131 -4.16 -0.25 9.51
N ALA A 132 -4.83 -0.53 8.38
CA ALA A 132 -5.82 0.37 7.80
C ALA A 132 -6.98 0.67 8.76
N LYS A 133 -7.52 -0.35 9.44
CA LYS A 133 -8.53 -0.17 10.49
C LYS A 133 -8.02 0.70 11.64
N THR A 134 -6.76 0.48 12.08
CA THR A 134 -6.14 1.27 13.15
C THR A 134 -5.96 2.73 12.73
N ILE A 135 -5.52 2.98 11.49
CA ILE A 135 -5.37 4.33 10.92
C ILE A 135 -6.71 5.05 10.91
N LEU A 136 -7.77 4.38 10.45
CA LEU A 136 -9.12 4.91 10.40
C LEU A 136 -9.67 5.24 11.81
N MET A 137 -9.58 4.26 12.72
CA MET A 137 -10.13 4.41 14.09
C MET A 137 -9.43 5.53 14.88
N LYS A 138 -8.12 5.68 14.72
CA LYS A 138 -7.32 6.68 15.44
C LYS A 138 -7.17 8.01 14.68
N GLY A 139 -7.69 8.14 13.48
CA GLY A 139 -7.56 9.34 12.66
C GLY A 139 -6.11 9.72 12.36
N LEU A 140 -5.22 8.73 12.15
CA LEU A 140 -3.79 8.96 12.00
C LEU A 140 -3.47 9.72 10.71
N SER A 141 -2.58 10.68 10.78
CA SER A 141 -2.02 11.35 9.58
C SER A 141 -1.17 10.39 8.73
N ALA A 142 -0.88 10.75 7.48
CA ALA A 142 -0.05 9.94 6.58
C ALA A 142 1.34 9.63 7.18
N ARG A 143 1.96 10.61 7.87
CA ARG A 143 3.25 10.44 8.55
C ARG A 143 3.17 9.48 9.73
N GLN A 144 2.09 9.53 10.50
CA GLN A 144 1.86 8.59 11.61
C GLN A 144 1.56 7.18 11.11
N ALA A 145 0.85 7.04 9.97
CA ALA A 145 0.61 5.76 9.32
C ALA A 145 1.92 5.11 8.84
N GLU A 146 2.86 5.90 8.32
CA GLU A 146 4.20 5.41 7.93
C GLU A 146 4.99 4.91 9.13
N VAL A 147 4.99 5.65 10.24
CA VAL A 147 5.65 5.23 11.49
C VAL A 147 5.03 3.94 12.02
N LEU A 148 3.70 3.85 12.04
CA LEU A 148 2.96 2.66 12.48
C LEU A 148 3.34 1.43 11.65
N ALA A 149 3.35 1.54 10.32
CA ALA A 149 3.71 0.47 9.42
C ALA A 149 5.16 0.00 9.61
N LYS A 150 6.11 0.93 9.80
CA LYS A 150 7.51 0.61 10.10
C LYS A 150 7.67 -0.12 11.43
N GLN A 151 7.00 0.32 12.47
CA GLN A 151 7.05 -0.31 13.80
C GLN A 151 6.49 -1.73 13.76
N ASP A 152 5.37 -1.95 13.08
CA ASP A 152 4.77 -3.27 12.95
C ASP A 152 5.67 -4.23 12.15
N ALA A 153 6.28 -3.77 11.06
CA ALA A 153 7.25 -4.55 10.29
C ALA A 153 8.46 -4.97 11.13
N THR A 154 8.98 -4.06 11.97
CA THR A 154 10.12 -4.33 12.86
C THR A 154 9.74 -5.32 13.98
N SER A 155 8.55 -5.20 14.54
CA SER A 155 8.03 -6.10 15.57
C SER A 155 7.82 -7.52 15.03
N THR A 156 7.29 -7.63 13.81
CA THR A 156 7.08 -8.92 13.13
C THR A 156 8.41 -9.60 12.79
N GLN A 157 9.44 -8.84 12.41
CA GLN A 157 10.80 -9.39 12.19
C GLN A 157 11.46 -9.84 13.48
N LYS A 158 11.26 -9.14 14.60
CA LYS A 158 11.78 -9.57 15.92
C LYS A 158 11.11 -10.85 16.42
N LEU A 159 9.82 -11.04 16.13
CA LEU A 159 9.09 -12.28 16.48
C LEU A 159 9.50 -13.47 15.61
N GLN A 160 9.90 -13.25 14.36
CA GLN A 160 10.39 -14.31 13.46
C GLN A 160 11.88 -14.65 13.67
N LYS A 161 12.65 -13.78 14.33
CA LYS A 161 14.08 -13.94 14.64
C LYS A 161 14.36 -14.35 16.09
N LYS A 162 13.43 -14.91 16.85
CA LYS A 162 13.82 -15.71 18.01
C LYS A 162 14.34 -17.05 17.46
N PRO A 163 15.66 -17.25 17.38
CA PRO A 163 16.18 -18.57 17.11
C PRO A 163 15.59 -19.50 18.18
N THR A 164 15.08 -20.63 17.76
CA THR A 164 14.71 -21.70 18.70
C THR A 164 16.00 -22.05 19.46
N LYS A 165 16.08 -21.59 20.72
CA LYS A 165 17.21 -21.90 21.58
C LYS A 165 17.45 -23.42 21.56
N SER A 166 18.71 -23.85 21.38
CA SER A 166 19.05 -25.26 21.40
C SER A 166 18.62 -25.89 22.72
N SER A 167 18.42 -27.20 22.72
CA SER A 167 18.11 -27.97 23.93
C SER A 167 19.13 -27.72 25.03
N ASP A 168 20.38 -27.55 24.65
CA ASP A 168 21.55 -27.41 25.55
C ASP A 168 21.54 -26.04 26.23
N ILE A 169 21.19 -24.95 25.49
CA ILE A 169 21.04 -23.62 26.07
C ILE A 169 19.88 -23.58 27.07
N ARG A 170 18.75 -24.24 26.76
CA ARG A 170 17.62 -24.34 27.70
C ARG A 170 18.01 -25.16 28.97
N ALA A 171 18.80 -26.19 28.82
CA ALA A 171 19.32 -26.98 29.94
C ALA A 171 20.25 -26.16 30.84
N LEU A 172 21.13 -25.33 30.24
CA LEU A 172 21.99 -24.41 30.97
C LEU A 172 21.19 -23.33 31.71
N GLU A 173 20.19 -22.73 31.06
CA GLU A 173 19.29 -21.74 31.69
C GLU A 173 18.60 -22.35 32.92
N ARG A 174 18.05 -23.57 32.81
CA ARG A 174 17.41 -24.26 33.95
C ARG A 174 18.39 -24.55 35.07
N LYS A 175 19.57 -25.12 34.76
CA LYS A 175 20.59 -25.40 35.78
C LYS A 175 21.03 -24.14 36.50
N ALA A 176 21.20 -23.02 35.80
CA ALA A 176 21.55 -21.75 36.41
C ALA A 176 20.43 -21.20 37.28
N ALA A 177 19.17 -21.29 36.79
CA ALA A 177 18.00 -20.87 37.56
C ALA A 177 17.81 -21.68 38.83
N ASP A 178 17.94 -23.02 38.75
CA ASP A 178 17.77 -23.91 39.91
C ASP A 178 18.87 -23.66 40.98
N LYS A 179 20.11 -23.35 40.55
CA LYS A 179 21.24 -23.15 41.46
C LYS A 179 21.27 -21.76 42.12
N LEU A 180 20.80 -20.74 41.38
CA LEU A 180 20.94 -19.33 41.81
C LEU A 180 19.61 -18.71 42.20
N GLY A 181 18.46 -19.33 41.89
CA GLY A 181 17.13 -18.78 42.18
C GLY A 181 16.72 -17.56 41.35
N LEU A 182 17.41 -17.33 40.22
CA LEU A 182 17.24 -16.16 39.36
C LEU A 182 16.84 -16.58 37.96
N ILE A 183 16.21 -15.70 37.21
CA ILE A 183 15.81 -15.95 35.81
C ILE A 183 17.00 -15.64 34.89
N PHE A 184 17.45 -16.67 34.19
CA PHE A 184 18.56 -16.60 33.21
C PHE A 184 18.00 -16.59 31.80
N ASN A 185 18.52 -15.69 30.96
CA ASN A 185 18.23 -15.63 29.54
C ASN A 185 19.57 -15.61 28.76
N ILE A 186 19.89 -16.72 28.09
CA ILE A 186 21.09 -16.86 27.30
C ILE A 186 20.73 -16.70 25.82
N ASP A 187 21.32 -15.72 25.18
CA ASP A 187 21.21 -15.46 23.73
C ASP A 187 22.57 -15.79 23.09
N TRP A 188 22.63 -16.89 22.33
CA TRP A 188 23.86 -17.39 21.71
C TRP A 188 23.73 -17.41 20.20
N ASP A 189 24.67 -16.78 19.50
CA ASP A 189 24.78 -16.78 18.04
C ASP A 189 25.90 -17.71 17.61
N GLU A 190 25.54 -18.93 17.16
CA GLU A 190 26.51 -19.96 16.73
C GLU A 190 27.34 -19.47 15.54
N ALA A 191 26.80 -18.67 14.65
CA ALA A 191 27.53 -18.20 13.46
C ALA A 191 28.62 -17.18 13.80
N LYS A 192 28.50 -16.50 14.94
CA LYS A 192 29.43 -15.46 15.38
C LYS A 192 30.22 -15.88 16.61
N GLU A 193 30.02 -17.10 17.12
CA GLU A 193 30.62 -17.64 18.32
C GLU A 193 30.59 -16.68 19.52
N ARG A 194 29.45 -15.91 19.66
CA ARG A 194 29.29 -14.94 20.74
C ARG A 194 27.88 -14.97 21.28
N GLY A 195 27.77 -14.70 22.56
CA GLY A 195 26.47 -14.65 23.22
C GLY A 195 26.40 -13.60 24.30
N LYS A 196 25.18 -13.42 24.79
CA LYS A 196 24.85 -12.53 25.90
C LYS A 196 24.05 -13.31 26.93
N VAL A 197 24.43 -13.16 28.19
CA VAL A 197 23.67 -13.69 29.33
C VAL A 197 23.01 -12.51 30.00
N VAL A 198 21.70 -12.60 30.18
CA VAL A 198 20.90 -11.61 30.93
C VAL A 198 20.33 -12.29 32.15
N ILE A 199 20.53 -11.71 33.32
CA ILE A 199 20.04 -12.19 34.59
C ILE A 199 19.07 -11.15 35.15
N ASP A 200 17.82 -11.57 35.35
CA ASP A 200 16.79 -10.69 35.87
C ASP A 200 16.78 -10.74 37.41
N CYS A 201 17.23 -9.66 38.07
CA CYS A 201 17.17 -9.48 39.50
C CYS A 201 16.07 -8.48 39.86
N ARG A 202 15.32 -8.77 40.94
CA ARG A 202 14.17 -7.94 41.40
C ARG A 202 14.51 -7.03 42.55
N SER A 203 15.67 -7.23 43.19
CA SER A 203 16.16 -6.39 44.29
C SER A 203 17.69 -6.24 44.27
N LEU A 204 18.23 -5.24 44.96
CA LEU A 204 19.65 -5.04 45.14
C LEU A 204 20.30 -6.19 45.90
N ASP A 205 19.57 -6.76 46.89
CA ASP A 205 20.06 -7.89 47.69
C ASP A 205 20.34 -9.11 46.79
N GLN A 206 19.47 -9.37 45.80
CA GLN A 206 19.69 -10.42 44.83
C GLN A 206 20.92 -10.18 43.93
N ILE A 207 21.26 -8.92 43.67
CA ILE A 207 22.47 -8.58 42.89
C ILE A 207 23.72 -8.83 43.79
N THR A 208 23.66 -8.42 45.04
CA THR A 208 24.76 -8.65 46.01
C THR A 208 25.00 -10.14 46.20
N ASP A 209 23.96 -10.90 46.48
CA ASP A 209 24.04 -12.38 46.59
C ASP A 209 24.60 -13.03 45.33
N LEU A 210 24.27 -12.51 44.15
CA LEU A 210 24.80 -13.01 42.88
C LEU A 210 26.31 -12.74 42.77
N PHE A 211 26.77 -11.52 43.17
CA PHE A 211 28.17 -11.13 43.15
C PHE A 211 28.99 -11.95 44.12
N ASP A 212 28.48 -12.16 45.35
CA ASP A 212 29.12 -13.07 46.32
C ASP A 212 29.28 -14.49 45.81
N LYS A 213 28.25 -15.05 45.18
CA LYS A 213 28.29 -16.39 44.57
C LYS A 213 29.23 -16.48 43.37
N LEU A 214 29.49 -15.38 42.68
CA LEU A 214 30.46 -15.27 41.57
C LEU A 214 31.89 -14.99 42.05
N GLY A 215 32.08 -14.72 43.35
CA GLY A 215 33.37 -14.34 43.94
C GLY A 215 33.85 -12.96 43.53
N ILE A 216 32.93 -12.07 43.25
CA ILE A 216 33.19 -10.65 42.91
C ILE A 216 32.85 -9.84 44.13
N ASN A 217 33.87 -9.52 44.93
CA ASN A 217 33.81 -8.64 46.13
C ASN A 217 34.25 -7.21 45.79
#